data_1edccb6c9fb7390deba1ee2b845743f6
#
_entry.id   1edccb6c9fb7390deba1ee2b845743f6
#
_cell.length_a   1.000
_cell.length_b   1.000
_cell.length_c   1.000
_cell.angle_alpha   90.00
_cell.angle_beta   90.00
_cell.angle_gamma   90.00
#
_symmetry.space_group_name_H-M   'P 1'
#
loop_
_entity.id
_entity.type
_entity.pdbx_description
1 polymer ?
#
loop_
_entity_poly.entity_id
_entity_poly.type
_entity_poly.pdbx_seq_one_letter_code
_entity_poly.pdbx_strand_id
1 'polypeptide(L)'
;SIETFLRKKKNCLSRIGVMKNDLLLRIANKGYVIAFGANVNYATYDIVKNVPGVIGFLSIVVGVCGLVWQAFSAIPVSVGVLILGIASVYIERFSSEIGSYIIRADKNTDQWNRLKNLYYKVKSMKDDADFCEEEILYERIEQEFNSDTQACQIFLFSNWLAHFKLFGQKDVSWMDEQLHFHWWKDKIPKTAQILIYMLILTIIIYYCI
;
A
#
# COMPACT_ATOMS: atom_id res chain seq x y z
N SER A 1 15.42 -28.34 -3.98
CA SER A 1 16.36 -29.41 -4.25
C SER A 1 17.45 -28.90 -5.21
N ILE A 2 18.67 -29.43 -5.11
CA ILE A 2 19.82 -29.04 -5.92
C ILE A 2 19.54 -29.19 -7.42
N GLU A 3 18.81 -30.24 -7.80
CA GLU A 3 18.40 -30.46 -9.21
C GLU A 3 17.52 -29.35 -9.78
N THR A 4 16.60 -28.82 -9.00
CA THR A 4 15.73 -27.70 -9.40
C THR A 4 16.56 -26.43 -9.61
N PHE A 5 17.56 -26.21 -8.77
CA PHE A 5 18.50 -25.09 -8.89
C PHE A 5 19.37 -25.21 -10.15
N LEU A 6 19.94 -26.39 -10.39
CA LEU A 6 20.78 -26.66 -11.57
C LEU A 6 19.99 -26.57 -12.87
N ARG A 7 18.73 -27.02 -12.88
CA ARG A 7 17.83 -26.88 -14.03
C ARG A 7 17.46 -25.44 -14.32
N LYS A 8 17.21 -24.62 -13.28
CA LYS A 8 16.98 -23.17 -13.43
C LYS A 8 18.23 -22.45 -13.94
N LYS A 9 19.40 -22.77 -13.41
CA LYS A 9 20.68 -22.22 -13.89
C LYS A 9 20.95 -22.55 -15.37
N LYS A 10 20.62 -23.76 -15.81
CA LYS A 10 20.75 -24.16 -17.22
C LYS A 10 19.76 -23.42 -18.14
N ASN A 11 18.53 -23.15 -17.68
CA ASN A 11 17.55 -22.36 -18.42
C ASN A 11 17.88 -20.87 -18.46
N CYS A 12 18.55 -20.33 -17.44
CA CYS A 12 19.02 -18.96 -17.41
C CYS A 12 20.19 -18.76 -18.41
N LEU A 13 21.13 -19.68 -18.44
CA LEU A 13 22.24 -19.67 -19.41
C LEU A 13 21.78 -19.77 -20.87
N SER A 14 20.59 -20.32 -21.13
CA SER A 14 20.00 -20.38 -22.49
C SER A 14 19.26 -19.08 -22.88
N ARG A 15 18.94 -18.20 -21.91
CA ARG A 15 18.43 -16.85 -22.15
C ARG A 15 19.59 -15.88 -22.22
N ILE A 16 20.22 -15.78 -23.36
CA ILE A 16 21.30 -14.85 -23.66
C ILE A 16 20.87 -13.43 -23.29
N GLY A 17 21.50 -12.88 -22.22
CA GLY A 17 21.54 -11.47 -21.93
C GLY A 17 20.23 -10.85 -21.40
N VAL A 18 19.85 -11.14 -20.15
CA VAL A 18 19.03 -10.18 -19.41
C VAL A 18 19.84 -8.90 -19.30
N MET A 19 19.43 -7.85 -20.02
CA MET A 19 20.10 -6.57 -19.89
C MET A 19 19.95 -6.08 -18.44
N LYS A 20 21.01 -5.63 -17.79
CA LYS A 20 21.03 -5.10 -16.43
C LYS A 20 19.83 -4.17 -16.17
N ASN A 21 19.54 -3.27 -17.10
CA ASN A 21 18.44 -2.33 -17.00
C ASN A 21 17.06 -3.00 -16.95
N ASP A 22 16.86 -4.09 -17.68
CA ASP A 22 15.61 -4.84 -17.63
C ASP A 22 15.41 -5.49 -16.26
N LEU A 23 16.45 -6.11 -15.70
CA LEU A 23 16.40 -6.70 -14.37
C LEU A 23 16.16 -5.62 -13.29
N LEU A 24 16.83 -4.47 -13.35
CA LEU A 24 16.60 -3.35 -12.44
C LEU A 24 15.17 -2.83 -12.51
N LEU A 25 14.62 -2.69 -13.71
CA LEU A 25 13.24 -2.27 -13.91
C LEU A 25 12.24 -3.29 -13.34
N ARG A 26 12.45 -4.59 -13.57
CA ARG A 26 11.62 -5.67 -13.00
C ARG A 26 11.66 -5.67 -11.47
N ILE A 27 12.85 -5.53 -10.87
CA ILE A 27 13.03 -5.44 -9.42
C ILE A 27 12.30 -4.22 -8.86
N ALA A 28 12.41 -3.05 -9.50
CA ALA A 28 11.76 -1.82 -9.06
C ALA A 28 10.22 -1.92 -9.14
N ASN A 29 9.68 -2.45 -10.25
CA ASN A 29 8.24 -2.69 -10.40
C ASN A 29 7.68 -3.62 -9.33
N LYS A 30 8.37 -4.76 -9.10
CA LYS A 30 7.92 -5.72 -8.07
C LYS A 30 8.09 -5.13 -6.67
N GLY A 31 9.16 -4.37 -6.44
CA GLY A 31 9.39 -3.65 -5.19
C GLY A 31 8.24 -2.69 -4.87
N TYR A 32 7.75 -1.94 -5.87
CA TYR A 32 6.58 -1.08 -5.71
C TYR A 32 5.32 -1.87 -5.30
N VAL A 33 5.02 -2.97 -6.00
CA VAL A 33 3.84 -3.80 -5.70
C VAL A 33 3.90 -4.37 -4.29
N ILE A 34 5.05 -4.91 -3.88
CA ILE A 34 5.25 -5.49 -2.55
C ILE A 34 5.19 -4.41 -1.46
N ALA A 35 5.86 -3.25 -1.67
CA ALA A 35 5.82 -2.14 -0.74
C ALA A 35 4.41 -1.59 -0.57
N PHE A 36 3.66 -1.46 -1.66
CA PHE A 36 2.26 -1.03 -1.60
C PHE A 36 1.40 -2.04 -0.83
N GLY A 37 1.55 -3.34 -1.10
CA GLY A 37 0.86 -4.41 -0.38
C GLY A 37 1.18 -4.41 1.12
N ALA A 38 2.45 -4.21 1.52
CA ALA A 38 2.84 -4.05 2.91
C ALA A 38 2.11 -2.87 3.57
N ASN A 39 2.13 -1.70 2.91
CA ASN A 39 1.50 -0.49 3.45
C ASN A 39 -0.04 -0.60 3.52
N VAL A 40 -0.68 -1.31 2.60
CA VAL A 40 -2.14 -1.58 2.68
C VAL A 40 -2.46 -2.44 3.89
N ASN A 41 -1.66 -3.46 4.18
CA ASN A 41 -1.85 -4.29 5.37
C ASN A 41 -1.61 -3.50 6.67
N TYR A 42 -0.54 -2.69 6.76
CA TYR A 42 -0.32 -1.79 7.90
C TYR A 42 -1.46 -0.78 8.06
N ALA A 43 -1.93 -0.18 6.96
CA ALA A 43 -3.03 0.76 6.99
C ALA A 43 -4.33 0.11 7.49
N THR A 44 -4.63 -1.10 7.02
CA THR A 44 -5.79 -1.87 7.48
C THR A 44 -5.69 -2.20 8.96
N TYR A 45 -4.53 -2.67 9.42
CA TYR A 45 -4.27 -2.91 10.84
C TYR A 45 -4.50 -1.67 11.69
N ASP A 46 -3.92 -0.51 11.31
CA ASP A 46 -4.04 0.73 12.05
C ASP A 46 -5.49 1.24 12.11
N ILE A 47 -6.22 1.13 10.99
CA ILE A 47 -7.64 1.53 10.92
C ILE A 47 -8.47 0.64 11.85
N VAL A 48 -8.34 -0.67 11.74
CA VAL A 48 -9.12 -1.62 12.56
C VAL A 48 -8.82 -1.45 14.05
N LYS A 49 -7.56 -1.24 14.41
CA LYS A 49 -7.13 -1.13 15.80
C LYS A 49 -7.55 0.18 16.46
N ASN A 50 -7.46 1.30 15.75
CA ASN A 50 -7.54 2.62 16.36
C ASN A 50 -8.84 3.37 16.06
N VAL A 51 -9.38 3.26 14.84
CA VAL A 51 -10.49 4.12 14.40
C VAL A 51 -11.77 3.89 15.19
N PRO A 52 -12.22 2.66 15.52
CA PRO A 52 -13.42 2.45 16.32
C PRO A 52 -13.33 3.12 17.70
N GLY A 53 -12.16 3.03 18.36
CA GLY A 53 -11.93 3.68 19.65
C GLY A 53 -11.97 5.21 19.56
N VAL A 54 -11.39 5.80 18.52
CA VAL A 54 -11.43 7.25 18.28
C VAL A 54 -12.87 7.72 18.01
N ILE A 55 -13.62 7.00 17.18
CA ILE A 55 -15.04 7.31 16.93
C ILE A 55 -15.86 7.25 18.21
N GLY A 56 -15.67 6.19 19.02
CA GLY A 56 -16.34 6.04 20.31
C GLY A 56 -16.04 7.20 21.24
N PHE A 57 -14.77 7.57 21.39
CA PHE A 57 -14.36 8.71 22.22
C PHE A 57 -14.97 10.03 21.74
N LEU A 58 -14.88 10.33 20.44
CA LEU A 58 -15.47 11.55 19.85
C LEU A 58 -16.99 11.59 20.04
N SER A 59 -17.68 10.46 19.90
CA SER A 59 -19.13 10.37 20.12
C SER A 59 -19.52 10.71 21.55
N ILE A 60 -18.74 10.26 22.53
CA ILE A 60 -18.94 10.62 23.94
C ILE A 60 -18.73 12.12 24.15
N VAL A 61 -17.63 12.68 23.62
CA VAL A 61 -17.33 14.12 23.75
C VAL A 61 -18.45 14.96 23.15
N VAL A 62 -18.91 14.63 21.94
CA VAL A 62 -20.03 15.34 21.28
C VAL A 62 -21.33 15.23 22.11
N GLY A 63 -21.60 14.04 22.64
CA GLY A 63 -22.76 13.81 23.50
C GLY A 63 -22.73 14.68 24.77
N VAL A 64 -21.59 14.73 25.47
CA VAL A 64 -21.39 15.57 26.67
C VAL A 64 -21.52 17.06 26.31
N CYS A 65 -20.86 17.50 25.24
CA CYS A 65 -20.96 18.89 24.77
C CYS A 65 -22.42 19.27 24.40
N GLY A 66 -23.18 18.33 23.84
CA GLY A 66 -24.59 18.52 23.48
C GLY A 66 -25.52 18.80 24.67
N LEU A 67 -25.11 18.39 25.87
CA LEU A 67 -25.88 18.73 27.10
C LEU A 67 -25.71 20.20 27.50
N VAL A 68 -24.61 20.86 27.10
CA VAL A 68 -24.28 22.23 27.49
C VAL A 68 -24.49 23.22 26.34
N TRP A 69 -24.15 22.82 25.11
CA TRP A 69 -24.20 23.71 23.95
C TRP A 69 -25.19 23.20 22.89
N GLN A 70 -26.24 23.95 22.62
CA GLN A 70 -27.27 23.61 21.65
C GLN A 70 -26.72 23.33 20.24
N ALA A 71 -25.58 23.92 19.85
CA ALA A 71 -24.93 23.67 18.57
C ALA A 71 -24.54 22.20 18.36
N PHE A 72 -24.15 21.49 19.43
CA PHE A 72 -23.78 20.07 19.37
C PHE A 72 -25.01 19.13 19.40
N SER A 73 -26.17 19.63 19.78
CA SER A 73 -27.46 18.90 19.76
C SER A 73 -28.20 19.08 18.43
N ALA A 74 -27.64 19.83 17.47
CA ALA A 74 -28.23 20.06 16.17
C ALA A 74 -28.36 18.77 15.35
N ILE A 75 -29.42 18.62 14.58
CA ILE A 75 -29.71 17.43 13.75
C ILE A 75 -28.50 17.02 12.87
N PRO A 76 -27.79 17.94 12.16
CA PRO A 76 -26.66 17.57 11.34
C PRO A 76 -25.52 16.91 12.13
N VAL A 77 -25.26 17.33 13.36
CA VAL A 77 -24.23 16.76 14.24
C VAL A 77 -24.63 15.34 14.66
N SER A 78 -25.91 15.16 15.07
CA SER A 78 -26.43 13.84 15.45
C SER A 78 -26.38 12.84 14.29
N VAL A 79 -26.72 13.28 13.06
CA VAL A 79 -26.63 12.47 11.86
C VAL A 79 -25.14 12.12 11.57
N GLY A 80 -24.21 13.07 11.73
CA GLY A 80 -22.78 12.83 11.57
C GLY A 80 -22.26 11.76 12.54
N VAL A 81 -22.61 11.86 13.81
CA VAL A 81 -22.24 10.85 14.83
C VAL A 81 -22.82 9.48 14.50
N LEU A 82 -24.07 9.41 14.02
CA LEU A 82 -24.70 8.16 13.60
C LEU A 82 -23.95 7.51 12.43
N ILE A 83 -23.57 8.30 11.40
CA ILE A 83 -22.78 7.81 10.26
C ILE A 83 -21.44 7.27 10.73
N LEU A 84 -20.75 7.96 11.63
CA LEU A 84 -19.49 7.48 12.22
C LEU A 84 -19.68 6.18 13.01
N GLY A 85 -20.78 6.05 13.75
CA GLY A 85 -21.13 4.81 14.45
C GLY A 85 -21.29 3.63 13.49
N ILE A 86 -22.01 3.82 12.37
CA ILE A 86 -22.17 2.80 11.33
C ILE A 86 -20.82 2.44 10.70
N ALA A 87 -19.96 3.44 10.43
CA ALA A 87 -18.61 3.20 9.93
C ALA A 87 -17.75 2.38 10.91
N SER A 88 -17.89 2.64 12.23
CA SER A 88 -17.19 1.86 13.26
C SER A 88 -17.61 0.39 13.24
N VAL A 89 -18.90 0.09 13.13
CA VAL A 89 -19.42 -1.29 13.03
C VAL A 89 -18.93 -1.97 11.75
N TYR A 90 -18.87 -1.24 10.62
CA TYR A 90 -18.29 -1.77 9.37
C TYR A 90 -16.83 -2.15 9.53
N ILE A 91 -16.03 -1.30 10.19
CA ILE A 91 -14.60 -1.54 10.44
C ILE A 91 -14.41 -2.75 11.35
N GLU A 92 -15.27 -2.92 12.37
CA GLU A 92 -15.19 -4.02 13.35
C GLU A 92 -15.26 -5.41 12.70
N ARG A 93 -15.88 -5.56 11.52
CA ARG A 93 -15.89 -6.83 10.76
C ARG A 93 -14.51 -7.36 10.44
N PHE A 94 -13.49 -6.50 10.41
CA PHE A 94 -12.12 -6.87 10.09
C PHE A 94 -11.28 -7.18 11.33
N SER A 95 -11.85 -7.03 12.54
CA SER A 95 -11.13 -7.23 13.80
C SER A 95 -10.70 -8.67 14.04
N SER A 96 -11.46 -9.65 13.55
CA SER A 96 -11.14 -11.08 13.68
C SER A 96 -9.83 -11.47 13.00
N GLU A 97 -9.42 -10.73 11.97
CA GLU A 97 -8.21 -11.00 11.20
C GLU A 97 -7.06 -10.02 11.49
N ILE A 98 -7.19 -9.17 12.52
CA ILE A 98 -6.24 -8.09 12.79
C ILE A 98 -4.79 -8.57 12.89
N GLY A 99 -4.55 -9.72 13.53
CA GLY A 99 -3.23 -10.34 13.64
C GLY A 99 -2.63 -10.78 12.30
N SER A 100 -3.47 -11.17 11.34
CA SER A 100 -3.01 -11.59 10.02
C SER A 100 -2.50 -10.42 9.17
N TYR A 101 -3.07 -9.21 9.34
CA TYR A 101 -2.62 -8.03 8.61
C TYR A 101 -1.20 -7.63 9.00
N ILE A 102 -0.88 -7.60 10.30
CA ILE A 102 0.47 -7.23 10.75
C ILE A 102 1.51 -8.26 10.29
N ILE A 103 1.22 -9.55 10.40
CA ILE A 103 2.13 -10.61 9.96
C ILE A 103 2.42 -10.51 8.46
N ARG A 104 1.39 -10.27 7.63
CA ARG A 104 1.56 -10.08 6.19
C ARG A 104 2.33 -8.80 5.87
N ALA A 105 2.07 -7.71 6.59
CA ALA A 105 2.77 -6.45 6.41
C ALA A 105 4.27 -6.61 6.70
N ASP A 106 4.63 -7.29 7.78
CA ASP A 106 6.02 -7.56 8.16
C ASP A 106 6.71 -8.46 7.13
N LYS A 107 6.05 -9.53 6.67
CA LYS A 107 6.56 -10.42 5.63
C LYS A 107 6.81 -9.67 4.31
N ASN A 108 5.84 -8.88 3.87
CA ASN A 108 6.00 -8.07 2.65
C ASN A 108 7.12 -7.03 2.82
N THR A 109 7.29 -6.47 4.02
CA THR A 109 8.38 -5.53 4.31
C THR A 109 9.74 -6.23 4.24
N ASP A 110 9.87 -7.46 4.74
CA ASP A 110 11.10 -8.26 4.58
C ASP A 110 11.41 -8.53 3.09
N GLN A 111 10.42 -8.96 2.32
CA GLN A 111 10.57 -9.19 0.88
C GLN A 111 10.96 -7.90 0.13
N TRP A 112 10.38 -6.76 0.50
CA TRP A 112 10.76 -5.46 -0.07
C TRP A 112 12.21 -5.09 0.26
N ASN A 113 12.68 -5.32 1.49
CA ASN A 113 14.07 -5.09 1.88
C ASN A 113 15.03 -6.00 1.09
N ARG A 114 14.65 -7.27 0.89
CA ARG A 114 15.43 -8.22 0.06
C ARG A 114 15.53 -7.73 -1.39
N LEU A 115 14.44 -7.23 -1.97
CA LEU A 115 14.46 -6.63 -3.33
C LEU A 115 15.30 -5.37 -3.38
N LYS A 116 15.23 -4.50 -2.37
CA LYS A 116 16.06 -3.30 -2.28
C LYS A 116 17.56 -3.65 -2.26
N ASN A 117 17.94 -4.65 -1.47
CA ASN A 117 19.33 -5.14 -1.42
C ASN A 117 19.75 -5.74 -2.76
N LEU A 118 18.86 -6.51 -3.39
CA LEU A 118 19.11 -7.08 -4.72
C LEU A 118 19.29 -5.98 -5.79
N TYR A 119 18.46 -4.94 -5.76
CA TYR A 119 18.57 -3.78 -6.65
C TYR A 119 19.96 -3.14 -6.57
N TYR A 120 20.42 -2.82 -5.36
CA TYR A 120 21.75 -2.20 -5.18
C TYR A 120 22.88 -3.14 -5.56
N LYS A 121 22.75 -4.46 -5.32
CA LYS A 121 23.72 -5.46 -5.77
C LYS A 121 23.83 -5.45 -7.29
N VAL A 122 22.72 -5.59 -8.01
CA VAL A 122 22.68 -5.56 -9.48
C VAL A 122 23.20 -4.23 -10.03
N LYS A 123 22.81 -3.11 -9.40
CA LYS A 123 23.26 -1.77 -9.81
C LYS A 123 24.79 -1.61 -9.72
N SER A 124 25.43 -2.21 -8.73
CA SER A 124 26.89 -2.14 -8.52
C SER A 124 27.69 -3.08 -9.44
N MET A 125 27.04 -4.07 -10.06
CA MET A 125 27.71 -5.00 -10.98
C MET A 125 28.02 -4.32 -12.32
N LYS A 126 29.01 -4.84 -13.06
CA LYS A 126 29.31 -4.38 -14.42
C LYS A 126 28.19 -4.78 -15.38
N ASP A 127 28.03 -4.04 -16.47
CA ASP A 127 26.94 -4.26 -17.44
C ASP A 127 27.09 -5.57 -18.22
N ASP A 128 28.31 -6.10 -18.31
CA ASP A 128 28.67 -7.36 -18.96
C ASP A 128 28.70 -8.58 -18.00
N ALA A 129 28.28 -8.37 -16.73
CA ALA A 129 28.28 -9.44 -15.73
C ALA A 129 27.17 -10.47 -16.01
N ASP A 130 27.37 -11.69 -15.51
CA ASP A 130 26.31 -12.71 -15.47
C ASP A 130 25.35 -12.44 -14.31
N PHE A 131 24.08 -12.16 -14.60
CA PHE A 131 23.02 -11.87 -13.64
C PHE A 131 22.15 -13.08 -13.29
N CYS A 132 22.59 -14.29 -13.63
CA CYS A 132 21.79 -15.51 -13.46
C CYS A 132 21.41 -15.79 -11.99
N GLU A 133 22.33 -15.55 -11.05
CA GLU A 133 22.04 -15.75 -9.62
C GLU A 133 21.04 -14.72 -9.09
N GLU A 134 21.15 -13.48 -9.53
CA GLU A 134 20.26 -12.36 -9.18
C GLU A 134 18.87 -12.59 -9.75
N GLU A 135 18.74 -13.10 -10.96
CA GLU A 135 17.45 -13.43 -11.57
C GLU A 135 16.76 -14.58 -10.83
N ILE A 136 17.50 -15.63 -10.45
CA ILE A 136 16.96 -16.73 -9.64
C ILE A 136 16.48 -16.23 -8.27
N LEU A 137 17.23 -15.32 -7.65
CA LEU A 137 16.82 -14.72 -6.37
C LEU A 137 15.56 -13.85 -6.51
N TYR A 138 15.50 -13.04 -7.58
CA TYR A 138 14.30 -12.26 -7.91
C TYR A 138 13.07 -13.15 -8.08
N GLU A 139 13.16 -14.22 -8.91
CA GLU A 139 12.06 -15.16 -9.13
C GLU A 139 11.60 -15.83 -7.84
N ARG A 140 12.54 -16.17 -6.95
CA ARG A 140 12.20 -16.76 -5.63
C ARG A 140 11.36 -15.79 -4.80
N ILE A 141 11.79 -14.53 -4.67
CA ILE A 141 11.05 -13.51 -3.92
C ILE A 141 9.66 -13.29 -4.53
N GLU A 142 9.58 -13.24 -5.86
CA GLU A 142 8.31 -13.09 -6.56
C GLU A 142 7.36 -14.27 -6.32
N GLN A 143 7.85 -15.50 -6.34
CA GLN A 143 7.05 -16.70 -6.04
C GLN A 143 6.57 -16.71 -4.59
N GLU A 144 7.44 -16.35 -3.63
CA GLU A 144 7.07 -16.24 -2.22
C GLU A 144 5.95 -15.22 -2.02
N PHE A 145 6.01 -14.07 -2.68
CA PHE A 145 4.95 -13.05 -2.61
C PHE A 145 3.64 -13.54 -3.23
N ASN A 146 3.69 -14.11 -4.43
CA ASN A 146 2.48 -14.53 -5.16
C ASN A 146 1.74 -15.69 -4.45
N SER A 147 2.44 -16.52 -3.68
CA SER A 147 1.82 -17.63 -2.92
C SER A 147 1.00 -17.17 -1.72
N ASP A 148 1.15 -15.92 -1.28
CA ASP A 148 0.59 -15.42 -0.01
C ASP A 148 -0.41 -14.26 -0.21
N THR A 149 -0.79 -13.99 -1.46
CA THR A 149 -1.64 -12.85 -1.79
C THR A 149 -3.10 -13.14 -1.45
N GLN A 150 -3.59 -12.64 -0.32
CA GLN A 150 -5.01 -12.57 0.02
C GLN A 150 -5.46 -11.10 0.08
N ALA A 151 -6.55 -10.78 -0.62
CA ALA A 151 -7.10 -9.42 -0.70
C ALA A 151 -8.29 -9.28 0.26
N CYS A 152 -8.01 -8.92 1.50
CA CYS A 152 -9.04 -8.45 2.44
C CYS A 152 -8.66 -7.04 2.87
N GLN A 153 -9.32 -6.01 2.33
CA GLN A 153 -8.98 -4.61 2.54
C GLN A 153 -10.22 -3.80 2.89
N ILE A 154 -10.06 -2.80 3.76
CA ILE A 154 -11.12 -1.81 3.99
C ILE A 154 -11.19 -0.91 2.75
N PHE A 155 -12.37 -0.89 2.12
CA PHE A 155 -12.60 -0.14 0.89
C PHE A 155 -12.22 1.35 1.04
N LEU A 156 -11.48 1.89 0.08
CA LEU A 156 -10.96 3.26 -0.02
C LEU A 156 -9.90 3.63 1.03
N PHE A 157 -10.21 3.54 2.33
CA PHE A 157 -9.39 4.12 3.40
C PHE A 157 -8.01 3.46 3.54
N SER A 158 -7.94 2.12 3.43
CA SER A 158 -6.65 1.42 3.48
C SER A 158 -5.74 1.82 2.33
N ASN A 159 -6.29 1.98 1.11
CA ASN A 159 -5.50 2.40 -0.05
C ASN A 159 -4.99 3.84 0.08
N TRP A 160 -5.80 4.77 0.59
CA TRP A 160 -5.38 6.16 0.78
C TRP A 160 -4.27 6.28 1.80
N LEU A 161 -4.45 5.63 2.95
CA LEU A 161 -3.44 5.62 4.00
C LEU A 161 -2.17 4.89 3.55
N ALA A 162 -2.29 3.83 2.75
CA ALA A 162 -1.15 3.11 2.17
C ALA A 162 -0.34 3.98 1.21
N HIS A 163 -0.99 4.75 0.34
CA HIS A 163 -0.31 5.74 -0.52
C HIS A 163 0.45 6.78 0.29
N PHE A 164 -0.21 7.34 1.31
CA PHE A 164 0.43 8.31 2.20
C PHE A 164 1.66 7.73 2.90
N LYS A 165 1.55 6.52 3.45
CA LYS A 165 2.67 5.82 4.11
C LYS A 165 3.79 5.49 3.14
N LEU A 166 3.48 5.02 1.92
CA LEU A 166 4.47 4.65 0.92
C LEU A 166 5.31 5.84 0.49
N PHE A 167 4.66 6.93 0.06
CA PHE A 167 5.35 8.08 -0.51
C PHE A 167 5.77 9.12 0.53
N GLY A 168 5.19 9.11 1.74
CA GLY A 168 5.52 10.03 2.82
C GLY A 168 6.56 9.51 3.83
N GLN A 169 6.65 8.20 4.01
CA GLN A 169 7.45 7.61 5.09
C GLN A 169 8.53 6.64 4.62
N LYS A 170 8.40 6.03 3.43
CA LYS A 170 9.39 5.06 2.92
C LYS A 170 10.37 5.71 1.95
N ASP A 171 11.62 5.24 1.99
CA ASP A 171 12.61 5.58 0.99
C ASP A 171 12.32 4.81 -0.30
N VAL A 172 11.60 5.47 -1.21
CA VAL A 172 11.22 4.94 -2.53
C VAL A 172 12.18 5.38 -3.64
N SER A 173 13.27 6.09 -3.31
CA SER A 173 14.19 6.70 -4.28
C SER A 173 14.77 5.70 -5.28
N TRP A 174 15.13 4.51 -4.81
CA TRP A 174 15.68 3.45 -5.66
C TRP A 174 14.67 2.89 -6.69
N MET A 175 13.36 2.93 -6.37
CA MET A 175 12.30 2.58 -7.31
C MET A 175 12.03 3.75 -8.26
N ASP A 176 12.07 5.00 -7.75
CA ASP A 176 11.83 6.22 -8.52
C ASP A 176 12.86 6.40 -9.64
N GLU A 177 14.12 5.96 -9.45
CA GLU A 177 15.15 5.93 -10.48
C GLU A 177 14.73 5.18 -11.75
N GLN A 178 13.92 4.14 -11.62
CA GLN A 178 13.46 3.30 -12.73
C GLN A 178 12.04 3.62 -13.17
N LEU A 179 11.17 3.99 -12.22
CA LEU A 179 9.73 4.13 -12.45
C LEU A 179 9.30 5.57 -12.71
N HIS A 180 10.15 6.57 -12.37
CA HIS A 180 9.90 7.99 -12.56
C HIS A 180 8.51 8.43 -12.09
N PHE A 181 8.20 8.26 -10.80
CA PHE A 181 6.89 8.55 -10.22
C PHE A 181 6.47 10.01 -10.39
N HIS A 182 5.38 10.23 -11.08
CA HIS A 182 4.76 11.56 -11.20
C HIS A 182 3.91 11.87 -9.97
N TRP A 183 4.10 13.09 -9.41
CA TRP A 183 3.41 13.50 -8.18
C TRP A 183 1.89 13.35 -8.26
N TRP A 184 1.25 13.83 -9.32
CA TRP A 184 -0.21 13.78 -9.47
C TRP A 184 -0.72 12.40 -9.85
N LYS A 185 -0.05 11.73 -10.78
CA LYS A 185 -0.52 10.48 -11.37
C LYS A 185 -0.32 9.26 -10.46
N ASP A 186 0.82 9.21 -9.76
CA ASP A 186 1.26 8.01 -9.06
C ASP A 186 1.25 8.17 -7.54
N LYS A 187 1.44 9.40 -7.00
CA LYS A 187 1.47 9.65 -5.55
C LYS A 187 0.10 9.96 -4.95
N ILE A 188 -0.92 10.26 -5.78
CA ILE A 188 -2.30 10.49 -5.33
C ILE A 188 -3.18 9.32 -5.78
N PRO A 189 -3.95 8.67 -4.86
CA PRO A 189 -4.87 7.60 -5.21
C PRO A 189 -5.86 8.04 -6.28
N LYS A 190 -6.13 7.20 -7.28
CA LYS A 190 -7.07 7.51 -8.38
C LYS A 190 -8.46 7.88 -7.86
N THR A 191 -8.92 7.22 -6.80
CA THR A 191 -10.20 7.54 -6.16
C THR A 191 -10.21 8.92 -5.51
N ALA A 192 -9.10 9.39 -4.94
CA ALA A 192 -8.98 10.76 -4.44
C ALA A 192 -9.00 11.78 -5.58
N GLN A 193 -8.34 11.48 -6.71
CA GLN A 193 -8.39 12.33 -7.90
C GLN A 193 -9.83 12.48 -8.41
N ILE A 194 -10.59 11.38 -8.51
CA ILE A 194 -12.01 11.40 -8.91
C ILE A 194 -12.82 12.27 -7.97
N LEU A 195 -12.65 12.14 -6.63
CA LEU A 195 -13.35 12.97 -5.66
C LEU A 195 -13.02 14.46 -5.80
N ILE A 196 -11.75 14.80 -6.06
CA ILE A 196 -11.32 16.18 -6.31
C ILE A 196 -12.01 16.73 -7.57
N TYR A 197 -12.04 15.97 -8.67
CA TYR A 197 -12.74 16.39 -9.88
C TYR A 197 -14.25 16.55 -9.67
N MET A 198 -14.88 15.65 -8.93
CA MET A 198 -16.31 15.77 -8.59
C MET A 198 -16.58 17.02 -7.75
N LEU A 199 -15.72 17.32 -6.77
CA LEU A 199 -15.83 18.52 -5.95
C LEU A 199 -15.71 19.80 -6.79
N ILE A 200 -14.70 19.86 -7.66
CA ILE A 200 -14.50 21.00 -8.58
C ILE A 200 -15.73 21.18 -9.47
N LEU A 201 -16.27 20.12 -10.03
CA LEU A 201 -17.45 20.15 -10.87
C LEU A 201 -18.67 20.67 -10.11
N THR A 202 -18.88 20.23 -8.86
CA THR A 202 -19.96 20.69 -8.00
C THR A 202 -19.85 22.19 -7.69
N ILE A 203 -18.63 22.67 -7.42
CA ILE A 203 -18.37 24.09 -7.18
C ILE A 203 -18.68 24.90 -8.44
N ILE A 204 -18.23 24.45 -9.62
CA ILE A 204 -18.51 25.14 -10.90
C ILE A 204 -20.03 25.22 -11.13
N ILE A 205 -20.75 24.14 -10.96
CA ILE A 205 -22.21 24.11 -11.13
C ILE A 205 -22.87 25.10 -10.16
N TYR A 206 -22.44 25.12 -8.89
CA TYR A 206 -22.99 26.02 -7.87
C TYR A 206 -22.79 27.51 -8.21
N TYR A 207 -21.68 27.89 -8.82
CA TYR A 207 -21.41 29.28 -9.21
C TYR A 207 -21.94 29.65 -10.62
N CYS A 208 -22.32 28.68 -11.44
CA CYS A 208 -22.89 28.92 -12.78
C CYS A 208 -24.43 28.92 -12.80
N ILE A 209 -25.08 28.45 -11.72
CA ILE A 209 -26.54 28.51 -11.51
C ILE A 209 -26.87 29.62 -10.52
#